data_cb33fac1daa01822e2140fc15f2e1775
#
_entry.id   cb33fac1daa01822e2140fc15f2e1775
#
_cell.length_a   1.000
_cell.length_b   1.000
_cell.length_c   1.000
_cell.angle_alpha   90.00
_cell.angle_beta   90.00
_cell.angle_gamma   90.00
#
_symmetry.space_group_name_H-M   'P 1'
#
loop_
_entity.id
_entity.type
_entity.pdbx_description
1 polymer ?
#
loop_
_entity_poly.entity_id
_entity_poly.type
_entity_poly.pdbx_seq_one_letter_code
_entity_poly.pdbx_strand_id
1 'polypeptide(L)'
;MSAKPSAKATSKAATAGKAASRTKGKSAKKPALMISMLKPSVNNMTVRVFARAAGLDHAEADAWGSTRSPEFMARNPAHLTPMIEDKGLPRGVLWESCAIMQYLANKHGLEKFYPKAPAKRAMIDSAMFYLIGTLYPYVARATYPALGFPQYAGEVGHSDAHPDRKAEAQKAAIAAISEPLEVFHSFFRDGKPFIGGKNPSIADIRLAATLEFLAVIDYALPEWASDYMAAMEKKLGKAYADPASDVRGYIAHVKSQPRV
;
A
#
# COMPACT_ATOMS: atom_id res chain seq x y z
N MET A 1 -52.21 -20.05 56.03
CA MET A 1 -52.07 -21.44 56.48
C MET A 1 -50.74 -21.88 55.95
N SER A 2 -49.70 -21.88 56.81
CA SER A 2 -49.16 -23.06 57.50
C SER A 2 -48.41 -23.95 56.46
N ALA A 3 -47.17 -24.37 56.57
CA ALA A 3 -46.19 -24.40 57.63
C ALA A 3 -44.81 -24.76 56.96
N LYS A 4 -43.73 -24.28 57.61
CA LYS A 4 -42.38 -24.92 57.57
C LYS A 4 -42.45 -26.19 58.47
N PRO A 5 -41.48 -27.14 58.36
CA PRO A 5 -40.13 -27.01 58.88
C PRO A 5 -39.04 -27.82 58.12
N SER A 6 -37.78 -27.41 58.17
CA SER A 6 -36.66 -27.67 59.10
C SER A 6 -36.00 -29.05 59.02
N ALA A 7 -34.71 -29.13 58.78
CA ALA A 7 -33.58 -29.62 59.60
C ALA A 7 -32.38 -30.01 58.72
N LYS A 8 -31.21 -29.39 58.92
CA LYS A 8 -29.96 -29.84 59.57
C LYS A 8 -29.37 -31.20 59.13
N ALA A 9 -28.14 -31.19 58.57
CA ALA A 9 -26.89 -31.47 59.29
C ALA A 9 -25.71 -31.68 58.32
N THR A 10 -24.67 -30.96 58.53
CA THR A 10 -23.24 -31.28 58.73
C THR A 10 -22.55 -32.32 57.85
N SER A 11 -21.44 -31.97 57.18
CA SER A 11 -20.07 -32.31 57.61
C SER A 11 -18.99 -31.91 56.59
N LYS A 12 -17.86 -31.47 57.12
CA LYS A 12 -16.54 -31.15 56.66
C LYS A 12 -15.99 -32.08 55.53
N ALA A 13 -15.26 -31.48 54.61
CA ALA A 13 -13.87 -31.89 54.29
C ALA A 13 -13.16 -30.79 53.50
N ALA A 14 -12.01 -30.38 53.97
CA ALA A 14 -11.05 -29.52 53.32
C ALA A 14 -10.23 -30.29 52.32
N THR A 15 -10.02 -29.74 51.13
CA THR A 15 -8.86 -30.12 50.30
C THR A 15 -8.33 -28.88 49.57
N ALA A 16 -7.03 -28.69 49.76
CA ALA A 16 -6.22 -27.63 49.21
C ALA A 16 -6.21 -27.65 47.67
N GLY A 17 -6.70 -26.58 47.06
CA GLY A 17 -6.60 -26.33 45.64
C GLY A 17 -5.40 -25.46 45.34
N LYS A 18 -4.44 -26.01 44.59
CA LYS A 18 -3.25 -25.36 44.03
C LYS A 18 -3.56 -24.00 43.39
N ALA A 19 -2.86 -22.98 43.86
CA ALA A 19 -2.82 -21.69 43.19
C ALA A 19 -2.26 -21.83 41.77
N ALA A 20 -3.11 -21.65 40.76
CA ALA A 20 -2.70 -21.53 39.39
C ALA A 20 -1.96 -20.20 39.23
N SER A 21 -0.66 -20.30 39.00
CA SER A 21 0.22 -19.20 38.57
C SER A 21 -0.35 -18.55 37.31
N ARG A 22 -0.97 -17.38 37.41
CA ARG A 22 -1.30 -16.54 36.27
C ARG A 22 0.02 -16.01 35.69
N THR A 23 0.54 -16.66 34.68
CA THR A 23 1.55 -16.10 33.81
C THR A 23 0.99 -14.78 33.25
N LYS A 24 1.53 -13.65 33.74
CA LYS A 24 1.30 -12.33 33.14
C LYS A 24 1.78 -12.39 31.69
N GLY A 25 0.86 -12.56 30.76
CA GLY A 25 1.12 -12.38 29.34
C GLY A 25 1.76 -11.00 29.16
N LYS A 26 2.99 -10.95 28.63
CA LYS A 26 3.60 -9.70 28.19
C LYS A 26 2.62 -9.08 27.19
N SER A 27 2.00 -7.95 27.52
CA SER A 27 1.23 -7.18 26.55
C SER A 27 2.17 -6.84 25.42
N ALA A 28 1.88 -7.32 24.21
CA ALA A 28 2.66 -7.00 23.03
C ALA A 28 2.70 -5.47 22.89
N LYS A 29 3.89 -4.90 22.93
CA LYS A 29 4.08 -3.45 22.81
C LYS A 29 3.50 -3.03 21.46
N LYS A 30 2.54 -2.09 21.44
CA LYS A 30 1.95 -1.58 20.20
C LYS A 30 3.10 -1.11 19.29
N PRO A 31 3.18 -1.56 18.03
CA PRO A 31 4.26 -1.14 17.14
C PRO A 31 4.30 0.37 16.99
N ALA A 32 5.51 0.91 16.84
CA ALA A 32 5.72 2.36 16.78
C ALA A 32 5.16 3.00 15.50
N LEU A 33 5.02 2.19 14.43
CA LEU A 33 4.49 2.59 13.13
C LEU A 33 3.25 1.77 12.80
N MET A 34 2.13 2.44 12.51
CA MET A 34 0.91 1.84 11.99
C MET A 34 0.68 2.31 10.56
N ILE A 35 0.39 1.39 9.66
CA ILE A 35 0.07 1.66 8.25
C ILE A 35 -1.41 1.32 8.03
N SER A 36 -2.26 2.33 7.84
CA SER A 36 -3.64 2.14 7.35
C SER A 36 -3.60 1.97 5.84
N MET A 37 -4.12 0.86 5.33
CA MET A 37 -3.94 0.47 3.92
C MET A 37 -5.17 -0.25 3.35
N LEU A 38 -5.22 -0.34 2.03
CA LEU A 38 -6.09 -1.23 1.26
C LEU A 38 -5.21 -2.24 0.54
N LYS A 39 -5.42 -3.53 0.78
CA LYS A 39 -4.59 -4.61 0.23
C LYS A 39 -4.46 -4.56 -1.29
N PRO A 40 -5.53 -4.35 -2.09
CA PRO A 40 -5.42 -4.36 -3.55
C PRO A 40 -4.82 -3.08 -4.15
N SER A 41 -4.49 -2.07 -3.35
CA SER A 41 -3.99 -0.79 -3.87
C SER A 41 -2.49 -0.78 -4.05
N VAL A 42 -2.01 -0.44 -5.25
CA VAL A 42 -0.56 -0.29 -5.54
C VAL A 42 0.08 0.87 -4.77
N ASN A 43 -0.67 1.93 -4.43
CA ASN A 43 -0.17 3.00 -3.58
C ASN A 43 0.14 2.48 -2.18
N ASN A 44 -0.70 1.58 -1.65
CA ASN A 44 -0.50 0.94 -0.37
C ASN A 44 0.60 -0.13 -0.44
N MET A 45 0.63 -0.92 -1.51
CA MET A 45 1.71 -1.86 -1.79
C MET A 45 3.07 -1.17 -1.71
N THR A 46 3.21 0.01 -2.29
CA THR A 46 4.45 0.80 -2.27
C THR A 46 5.01 1.00 -0.85
N VAL A 47 4.19 1.47 0.08
CA VAL A 47 4.62 1.71 1.47
C VAL A 47 4.88 0.40 2.21
N ARG A 48 4.07 -0.62 1.98
CA ARG A 48 4.23 -1.95 2.58
C ARG A 48 5.53 -2.62 2.13
N VAL A 49 5.83 -2.57 0.82
CA VAL A 49 7.11 -3.07 0.25
C VAL A 49 8.28 -2.34 0.89
N PHE A 50 8.22 -1.01 0.93
CA PHE A 50 9.30 -0.21 1.51
C PHE A 50 9.53 -0.53 2.99
N ALA A 51 8.48 -0.53 3.82
CA ALA A 51 8.59 -0.81 5.25
C ALA A 51 9.21 -2.20 5.51
N ARG A 52 8.78 -3.21 4.75
CA ARG A 52 9.29 -4.60 4.85
C ARG A 52 10.74 -4.69 4.35
N ALA A 53 11.08 -4.10 3.20
CA ALA A 53 12.43 -4.11 2.64
C ALA A 53 13.44 -3.35 3.51
N ALA A 54 12.96 -2.35 4.24
CA ALA A 54 13.74 -1.58 5.21
C ALA A 54 13.84 -2.24 6.59
N GLY A 55 13.08 -3.32 6.86
CA GLY A 55 13.04 -3.99 8.16
C GLY A 55 12.42 -3.14 9.27
N LEU A 56 11.49 -2.24 8.93
CA LEU A 56 10.82 -1.40 9.92
C LEU A 56 9.80 -2.24 10.71
N ASP A 57 9.82 -2.10 12.04
CA ASP A 57 8.78 -2.67 12.90
C ASP A 57 7.48 -1.87 12.72
N HIS A 58 6.46 -2.51 12.14
CA HIS A 58 5.19 -1.89 11.81
C HIS A 58 4.02 -2.86 11.93
N ALA A 59 2.83 -2.32 12.07
CA ALA A 59 1.59 -3.06 11.89
C ALA A 59 0.80 -2.48 10.71
N GLU A 60 0.02 -3.34 10.08
CA GLU A 60 -0.87 -2.99 8.98
C GLU A 60 -2.33 -3.06 9.48
N ALA A 61 -3.12 -2.02 9.20
CA ALA A 61 -4.54 -1.96 9.47
C ALA A 61 -5.31 -1.85 8.15
N ASP A 62 -6.20 -2.79 7.89
CA ASP A 62 -7.06 -2.72 6.72
C ASP A 62 -8.12 -1.63 6.92
N ALA A 63 -8.14 -0.68 6.00
CA ALA A 63 -9.06 0.46 5.98
C ALA A 63 -10.21 0.28 4.97
N TRP A 64 -10.40 -0.94 4.44
CA TRP A 64 -11.47 -1.21 3.48
C TRP A 64 -12.84 -0.85 4.07
N GLY A 65 -13.60 -0.04 3.36
CA GLY A 65 -14.94 0.42 3.80
C GLY A 65 -14.94 1.49 4.90
N SER A 66 -13.78 1.84 5.49
CA SER A 66 -13.71 2.77 6.63
C SER A 66 -13.10 4.14 6.33
N THR A 67 -12.55 4.37 5.13
CA THR A 67 -11.84 5.61 4.80
C THR A 67 -12.73 6.87 4.83
N ARG A 68 -14.04 6.71 4.78
CA ARG A 68 -15.03 7.79 4.87
C ARG A 68 -15.72 7.87 6.24
N SER A 69 -15.27 7.09 7.23
CA SER A 69 -15.78 7.24 8.59
C SER A 69 -15.34 8.59 9.18
N PRO A 70 -16.14 9.19 10.09
CA PRO A 70 -15.76 10.44 10.76
C PRO A 70 -14.39 10.36 11.44
N GLU A 71 -14.06 9.22 12.05
CA GLU A 71 -12.79 8.99 12.75
C GLU A 71 -11.60 8.96 11.79
N PHE A 72 -11.77 8.36 10.61
CA PHE A 72 -10.71 8.35 9.60
C PHE A 72 -10.54 9.74 8.99
N MET A 73 -11.63 10.40 8.60
CA MET A 73 -11.61 11.72 7.98
C MET A 73 -11.08 12.82 8.92
N ALA A 74 -11.29 12.70 10.24
CA ALA A 74 -10.71 13.63 11.22
C ALA A 74 -9.18 13.60 11.22
N ARG A 75 -8.56 12.48 10.84
CA ARG A 75 -7.11 12.30 10.73
C ARG A 75 -6.61 12.53 9.31
N ASN A 76 -7.37 12.12 8.31
CA ASN A 76 -7.04 12.27 6.90
C ASN A 76 -8.27 12.77 6.13
N PRO A 77 -8.44 14.09 5.98
CA PRO A 77 -9.58 14.67 5.28
C PRO A 77 -9.63 14.32 3.78
N ALA A 78 -8.50 13.90 3.19
CA ALA A 78 -8.47 13.37 1.82
C ALA A 78 -9.08 11.96 1.71
N HIS A 79 -9.34 11.30 2.84
CA HIS A 79 -9.88 9.93 2.94
C HIS A 79 -9.20 8.89 2.02
N LEU A 80 -7.92 9.10 1.73
CA LEU A 80 -7.09 8.24 0.87
C LEU A 80 -6.15 7.38 1.71
N THR A 81 -5.68 6.29 1.13
CA THR A 81 -4.65 5.41 1.70
C THR A 81 -3.50 5.24 0.69
N PRO A 82 -2.27 4.99 1.16
CA PRO A 82 -1.85 4.70 2.53
C PRO A 82 -1.82 5.93 3.43
N MET A 83 -2.05 5.70 4.73
CA MET A 83 -1.80 6.66 5.80
C MET A 83 -0.97 5.98 6.88
N ILE A 84 0.02 6.67 7.43
CA ILE A 84 0.76 6.20 8.59
C ILE A 84 0.41 7.00 9.85
N GLU A 85 0.49 6.32 10.99
CA GLU A 85 0.48 6.95 12.31
C GLU A 85 1.88 6.86 12.90
N ASP A 86 2.45 8.01 13.27
CA ASP A 86 3.77 8.11 13.87
C ASP A 86 3.83 9.30 14.83
N LYS A 87 4.21 9.04 16.07
CA LYS A 87 4.31 10.08 17.13
C LYS A 87 5.32 11.18 16.82
N GLY A 88 6.25 10.94 15.92
CA GLY A 88 7.24 11.94 15.47
C GLY A 88 6.69 12.98 14.50
N LEU A 89 5.46 12.83 14.04
CA LEU A 89 4.80 13.76 13.12
C LEU A 89 4.02 14.85 13.89
N PRO A 90 3.99 16.10 13.41
CA PRO A 90 3.30 17.20 14.10
C PRO A 90 1.80 16.93 14.34
N ARG A 91 1.14 16.20 13.44
CA ARG A 91 -0.26 15.80 13.57
C ARG A 91 -0.44 14.32 13.89
N GLY A 92 0.64 13.61 14.15
CA GLY A 92 0.63 12.16 14.42
C GLY A 92 0.34 11.28 13.20
N VAL A 93 0.05 11.86 12.04
CA VAL A 93 -0.31 11.16 10.80
C VAL A 93 0.36 11.77 9.58
N LEU A 94 0.58 10.94 8.55
CA LEU A 94 1.05 11.34 7.24
C LEU A 94 0.40 10.46 6.18
N TRP A 95 -0.02 11.05 5.08
CA TRP A 95 -0.47 10.34 3.87
C TRP A 95 0.38 10.77 2.68
N GLU A 96 0.10 10.29 1.47
CA GLU A 96 0.91 10.29 0.26
C GLU A 96 2.06 9.29 0.32
N SER A 97 1.96 8.24 -0.48
CA SER A 97 2.92 7.12 -0.45
C SER A 97 4.37 7.55 -0.65
N CYS A 98 4.64 8.52 -1.53
CA CYS A 98 5.97 9.06 -1.76
C CYS A 98 6.48 9.84 -0.54
N ALA A 99 5.64 10.70 0.06
CA ALA A 99 6.00 11.46 1.26
C ALA A 99 6.26 10.53 2.46
N ILE A 100 5.46 9.47 2.60
CA ILE A 100 5.65 8.46 3.65
C ILE A 100 7.01 7.79 3.51
N MET A 101 7.38 7.34 2.31
CA MET A 101 8.68 6.70 2.09
C MET A 101 9.84 7.65 2.34
N GLN A 102 9.76 8.90 1.85
CA GLN A 102 10.78 9.93 2.11
C GLN A 102 10.93 10.22 3.60
N TYR A 103 9.81 10.39 4.32
CA TYR A 103 9.82 10.62 5.76
C TYR A 103 10.48 9.47 6.52
N LEU A 104 10.02 8.24 6.27
CA LEU A 104 10.55 7.07 6.96
C LEU A 104 12.03 6.81 6.60
N ALA A 105 12.42 7.02 5.33
CA ALA A 105 13.81 6.89 4.92
C ALA A 105 14.72 7.90 5.63
N ASN A 106 14.30 9.16 5.74
CA ASN A 106 15.03 10.19 6.47
C ASN A 106 15.08 9.89 7.98
N LYS A 107 13.93 9.55 8.59
CA LYS A 107 13.82 9.27 10.02
C LYS A 107 14.71 8.13 10.46
N HIS A 108 14.83 7.10 9.65
CA HIS A 108 15.60 5.88 9.97
C HIS A 108 16.96 5.80 9.29
N GLY A 109 17.42 6.86 8.60
CA GLY A 109 18.72 6.90 7.95
C GLY A 109 18.91 5.87 6.83
N LEU A 110 17.86 5.55 6.08
CA LEU A 110 17.82 4.48 5.07
C LEU A 110 18.41 4.93 3.74
N GLU A 111 19.68 5.34 3.74
CA GLU A 111 20.37 5.95 2.59
C GLU A 111 20.47 5.04 1.37
N LYS A 112 20.39 3.72 1.57
CA LYS A 112 20.36 2.76 0.44
C LYS A 112 19.12 2.91 -0.44
N PHE A 113 18.00 3.38 0.13
CA PHE A 113 16.75 3.60 -0.61
C PHE A 113 16.56 5.07 -1.00
N TYR A 114 17.10 5.99 -0.19
CA TYR A 114 16.94 7.43 -0.38
C TYR A 114 18.21 8.15 0.11
N PRO A 115 19.21 8.35 -0.77
CA PRO A 115 20.52 8.83 -0.41
C PRO A 115 20.50 10.27 0.09
N LYS A 116 21.45 10.63 0.96
CA LYS A 116 21.61 12.02 1.45
C LYS A 116 22.23 12.95 0.41
N ALA A 117 23.01 12.43 -0.54
CA ALA A 117 23.65 13.23 -1.58
C ALA A 117 22.61 13.98 -2.41
N PRO A 118 22.63 15.35 -2.43
CA PRO A 118 21.55 16.14 -3.03
C PRO A 118 21.28 15.80 -4.50
N ALA A 119 22.31 15.65 -5.33
CA ALA A 119 22.16 15.35 -6.75
C ALA A 119 21.48 13.97 -6.99
N LYS A 120 21.87 12.93 -6.22
CA LYS A 120 21.25 11.61 -6.32
C LYS A 120 19.82 11.63 -5.84
N ARG A 121 19.56 12.35 -4.75
CA ARG A 121 18.23 12.52 -4.18
C ARG A 121 17.30 13.24 -5.16
N ALA A 122 17.74 14.33 -5.77
CA ALA A 122 16.98 15.10 -6.75
C ALA A 122 16.52 14.23 -7.94
N MET A 123 17.35 13.30 -8.41
CA MET A 123 16.95 12.37 -9.48
C MET A 123 15.85 11.40 -9.04
N ILE A 124 15.92 10.90 -7.80
CA ILE A 124 14.88 10.03 -7.22
C ILE A 124 13.58 10.81 -7.03
N ASP A 125 13.66 12.02 -6.51
CA ASP A 125 12.49 12.90 -6.33
C ASP A 125 11.85 13.24 -7.67
N SER A 126 12.68 13.60 -8.68
CA SER A 126 12.20 13.87 -10.03
C SER A 126 11.46 12.67 -10.62
N ALA A 127 12.01 11.46 -10.48
CA ALA A 127 11.36 10.23 -10.93
C ALA A 127 10.01 10.00 -10.21
N MET A 128 9.94 10.22 -8.89
CA MET A 128 8.69 10.07 -8.14
C MET A 128 7.65 11.13 -8.52
N PHE A 129 8.04 12.40 -8.67
CA PHE A 129 7.12 13.45 -9.10
C PHE A 129 6.65 13.23 -10.55
N TYR A 130 7.53 12.82 -11.45
CA TYR A 130 7.14 12.46 -12.81
C TYR A 130 6.17 11.27 -12.82
N LEU A 131 6.40 10.28 -11.94
CA LEU A 131 5.50 9.15 -11.81
C LEU A 131 4.10 9.59 -11.37
N ILE A 132 3.99 10.33 -10.27
CA ILE A 132 2.68 10.73 -9.72
C ILE A 132 1.97 11.80 -10.56
N GLY A 133 2.72 12.67 -11.24
CA GLY A 133 2.18 13.76 -12.05
C GLY A 133 1.88 13.37 -13.50
N THR A 134 2.53 12.32 -14.03
CA THR A 134 2.41 11.96 -15.46
C THR A 134 2.01 10.50 -15.66
N LEU A 135 2.83 9.53 -15.24
CA LEU A 135 2.54 8.13 -15.53
C LEU A 135 1.32 7.61 -14.75
N TYR A 136 1.27 7.86 -13.45
CA TYR A 136 0.20 7.30 -12.59
C TYR A 136 -1.22 7.76 -12.98
N PRO A 137 -1.46 9.03 -13.37
CA PRO A 137 -2.76 9.44 -13.89
C PRO A 137 -3.24 8.62 -15.09
N TYR A 138 -2.35 8.30 -16.04
CA TYR A 138 -2.70 7.43 -17.18
C TYR A 138 -3.00 6.00 -16.73
N VAL A 139 -2.13 5.44 -15.86
CA VAL A 139 -2.34 4.09 -15.31
C VAL A 139 -3.66 4.02 -14.56
N ALA A 140 -3.98 5.00 -13.72
CA ALA A 140 -5.22 5.02 -12.96
C ALA A 140 -6.46 5.11 -13.87
N ARG A 141 -6.47 6.01 -14.85
CA ARG A 141 -7.57 6.12 -15.83
C ARG A 141 -7.77 4.85 -16.65
N ALA A 142 -6.66 4.20 -17.02
CA ALA A 142 -6.70 2.97 -17.79
C ALA A 142 -7.25 1.79 -16.97
N THR A 143 -6.89 1.69 -15.67
CA THR A 143 -7.09 0.47 -14.87
C THR A 143 -8.26 0.54 -13.89
N TYR A 144 -8.60 1.71 -13.36
CA TYR A 144 -9.66 1.86 -12.34
C TYR A 144 -11.03 1.38 -12.78
N PRO A 145 -11.47 1.63 -14.04
CA PRO A 145 -12.74 1.08 -14.52
C PRO A 145 -12.77 -0.45 -14.45
N ALA A 146 -11.68 -1.11 -14.83
CA ALA A 146 -11.57 -2.56 -14.77
C ALA A 146 -11.42 -3.11 -13.34
N LEU A 147 -10.81 -2.34 -12.43
CA LEU A 147 -10.66 -2.69 -11.02
C LEU A 147 -11.93 -2.46 -10.19
N GLY A 148 -12.96 -1.82 -10.74
CA GLY A 148 -14.13 -1.39 -9.97
C GLY A 148 -13.80 -0.33 -8.91
N PHE A 149 -12.72 0.42 -9.10
CA PHE A 149 -12.33 1.49 -8.19
C PHE A 149 -13.10 2.77 -8.51
N PRO A 150 -13.30 3.67 -7.51
CA PRO A 150 -13.86 4.99 -7.77
C PRO A 150 -13.06 5.72 -8.84
N GLN A 151 -13.74 6.60 -9.57
CA GLN A 151 -13.13 7.45 -10.57
C GLN A 151 -11.87 8.14 -10.02
N TYR A 152 -10.81 8.21 -10.83
CA TYR A 152 -9.59 8.89 -10.44
C TYR A 152 -9.85 10.38 -10.18
N ALA A 153 -9.33 10.90 -9.06
CA ALA A 153 -9.55 12.29 -8.67
C ALA A 153 -9.05 13.25 -9.76
N GLY A 154 -9.84 14.29 -10.05
CA GLY A 154 -9.53 15.28 -11.08
C GLY A 154 -10.01 14.93 -12.49
N GLU A 155 -10.64 13.78 -12.72
CA GLU A 155 -11.30 13.49 -13.98
C GLU A 155 -12.63 14.25 -14.06
N VAL A 156 -12.66 15.25 -14.91
CA VAL A 156 -13.87 16.01 -15.20
C VAL A 156 -14.56 15.40 -16.43
N GLY A 157 -15.87 15.19 -16.33
CA GLY A 157 -16.68 14.75 -17.48
C GLY A 157 -16.93 13.25 -17.61
N HIS A 158 -16.39 12.41 -16.73
CA HIS A 158 -16.72 10.99 -16.67
C HIS A 158 -17.87 10.77 -15.70
N SER A 159 -19.08 10.88 -16.16
CA SER A 159 -20.26 10.44 -15.41
C SER A 159 -20.80 9.15 -16.02
N ASP A 160 -21.59 8.41 -15.24
CA ASP A 160 -22.30 7.23 -15.74
C ASP A 160 -23.29 7.58 -16.86
N ALA A 161 -23.63 8.88 -17.01
CA ALA A 161 -24.45 9.41 -18.09
C ALA A 161 -23.73 9.41 -19.46
N HIS A 162 -22.40 9.18 -19.52
CA HIS A 162 -21.65 9.22 -20.78
C HIS A 162 -20.67 8.04 -20.89
N PRO A 163 -21.16 6.78 -21.01
CA PRO A 163 -20.32 5.60 -21.07
C PRO A 163 -19.32 5.61 -22.23
N ASP A 164 -19.69 6.16 -23.38
CA ASP A 164 -18.81 6.25 -24.57
C ASP A 164 -17.59 7.14 -24.28
N ARG A 165 -17.78 8.25 -23.57
CA ARG A 165 -16.67 9.14 -23.19
C ARG A 165 -15.71 8.47 -22.18
N LYS A 166 -16.24 7.61 -21.29
CA LYS A 166 -15.42 6.78 -20.41
C LYS A 166 -14.52 5.84 -21.21
N ALA A 167 -15.08 5.12 -22.17
CA ALA A 167 -14.33 4.18 -23.00
C ALA A 167 -13.25 4.89 -23.83
N GLU A 168 -13.58 6.03 -24.43
CA GLU A 168 -12.61 6.84 -25.19
C GLU A 168 -11.47 7.36 -24.30
N ALA A 169 -11.79 7.87 -23.10
CA ALA A 169 -10.78 8.34 -22.16
C ALA A 169 -9.89 7.20 -21.64
N GLN A 170 -10.46 6.04 -21.39
CA GLN A 170 -9.69 4.85 -21.03
C GLN A 170 -8.75 4.44 -22.16
N LYS A 171 -9.23 4.38 -23.40
CA LYS A 171 -8.42 4.06 -24.58
C LYS A 171 -7.29 5.07 -24.77
N ALA A 172 -7.58 6.36 -24.66
CA ALA A 172 -6.58 7.42 -24.73
C ALA A 172 -5.50 7.30 -23.62
N ALA A 173 -5.95 6.99 -22.39
CA ALA A 173 -5.04 6.77 -21.26
C ALA A 173 -4.13 5.56 -21.49
N ILE A 174 -4.66 4.44 -22.00
CA ILE A 174 -3.87 3.24 -22.36
C ILE A 174 -2.79 3.60 -23.38
N ALA A 175 -3.16 4.32 -24.45
CA ALA A 175 -2.22 4.73 -25.48
C ALA A 175 -1.12 5.67 -24.94
N ALA A 176 -1.45 6.52 -23.97
CA ALA A 176 -0.51 7.48 -23.40
C ALA A 176 0.50 6.88 -22.38
N ILE A 177 0.35 5.62 -21.97
CA ILE A 177 1.25 4.99 -20.98
C ILE A 177 2.66 4.77 -21.56
N SER A 178 2.79 4.49 -22.85
CA SER A 178 4.05 4.10 -23.47
C SER A 178 5.12 5.17 -23.40
N GLU A 179 4.77 6.43 -23.61
CA GLU A 179 5.73 7.54 -23.60
C GLU A 179 6.36 7.76 -22.21
N PRO A 180 5.59 7.88 -21.10
CA PRO A 180 6.20 7.95 -19.78
C PRO A 180 7.02 6.71 -19.39
N LEU A 181 6.64 5.53 -19.84
CA LEU A 181 7.44 4.32 -19.61
C LEU A 181 8.79 4.42 -20.30
N GLU A 182 8.85 4.94 -21.53
CA GLU A 182 10.11 5.15 -22.24
C GLU A 182 11.00 6.17 -21.51
N VAL A 183 10.43 7.24 -20.94
CA VAL A 183 11.20 8.18 -20.12
C VAL A 183 11.79 7.49 -18.87
N PHE A 184 11.05 6.59 -18.23
CA PHE A 184 11.63 5.79 -17.14
C PHE A 184 12.76 4.89 -17.60
N HIS A 185 12.65 4.29 -18.76
CA HIS A 185 13.67 3.41 -19.33
C HIS A 185 14.94 4.16 -19.72
N SER A 186 14.79 5.17 -20.57
CA SER A 186 15.92 5.84 -21.21
C SER A 186 16.57 6.90 -20.32
N PHE A 187 15.78 7.66 -19.54
CA PHE A 187 16.29 8.79 -18.75
C PHE A 187 16.54 8.43 -17.29
N PHE A 188 15.52 7.94 -16.55
CA PHE A 188 15.69 7.71 -15.11
C PHE A 188 16.53 6.49 -14.79
N ARG A 189 16.38 5.39 -15.52
CA ARG A 189 17.24 4.21 -15.36
C ARG A 189 18.61 4.40 -16.03
N ASP A 190 18.65 5.00 -17.19
CA ASP A 190 19.87 5.33 -17.90
C ASP A 190 20.84 4.12 -17.99
N GLY A 191 20.33 2.98 -18.52
CA GLY A 191 21.08 1.73 -18.65
C GLY A 191 21.38 0.99 -17.34
N LYS A 192 20.99 1.52 -16.18
CA LYS A 192 21.20 0.87 -14.89
C LYS A 192 20.09 -0.14 -14.58
N PRO A 193 20.34 -1.12 -13.71
CA PRO A 193 19.31 -2.05 -13.25
C PRO A 193 18.11 -1.36 -12.63
N PHE A 194 18.36 -0.30 -11.82
CA PHE A 194 17.36 0.47 -11.09
C PHE A 194 17.63 1.97 -11.18
N ILE A 195 16.62 2.79 -10.93
CA ILE A 195 16.75 4.25 -10.79
C ILE A 195 17.76 4.58 -9.67
N GLY A 196 17.74 3.81 -8.59
CA GLY A 196 18.74 3.90 -7.53
C GLY A 196 20.14 3.39 -7.89
N GLY A 197 20.34 2.87 -9.11
CA GLY A 197 21.61 2.31 -9.59
C GLY A 197 21.68 0.79 -9.43
N LYS A 198 22.63 0.27 -8.64
CA LYS A 198 22.76 -1.18 -8.37
C LYS A 198 21.70 -1.73 -7.40
N ASN A 199 21.08 -0.87 -6.62
CA ASN A 199 20.05 -1.23 -5.67
C ASN A 199 18.80 -0.39 -5.90
N PRO A 200 17.60 -0.93 -5.62
CA PRO A 200 16.37 -0.18 -5.72
C PRO A 200 16.34 1.01 -4.76
N SER A 201 15.81 2.14 -5.24
CA SER A 201 15.43 3.31 -4.46
C SER A 201 13.93 3.28 -4.15
N ILE A 202 13.45 4.29 -3.41
CA ILE A 202 12.01 4.49 -3.19
C ILE A 202 11.26 4.77 -4.51
N ALA A 203 11.90 5.38 -5.50
CA ALA A 203 11.31 5.59 -6.83
C ALA A 203 11.11 4.26 -7.57
N ASP A 204 12.06 3.33 -7.44
CA ASP A 204 11.94 1.99 -8.03
C ASP A 204 10.78 1.21 -7.42
N ILE A 205 10.64 1.24 -6.09
CA ILE A 205 9.53 0.59 -5.40
C ILE A 205 8.20 1.16 -5.87
N ARG A 206 8.12 2.49 -6.04
CA ARG A 206 6.91 3.16 -6.50
C ARG A 206 6.56 2.81 -7.95
N LEU A 207 7.56 2.78 -8.83
CA LEU A 207 7.37 2.42 -10.24
C LEU A 207 6.90 0.97 -10.38
N ALA A 208 7.65 0.02 -9.81
CA ALA A 208 7.31 -1.39 -9.92
C ALA A 208 5.91 -1.71 -9.36
N ALA A 209 5.55 -1.14 -8.20
CA ALA A 209 4.21 -1.30 -7.66
C ALA A 209 3.13 -0.72 -8.59
N THR A 210 3.38 0.42 -9.23
CA THR A 210 2.42 1.04 -10.16
C THR A 210 2.15 0.14 -11.36
N LEU A 211 3.19 -0.51 -11.90
CA LEU A 211 3.08 -1.38 -13.07
C LEU A 211 2.24 -2.63 -12.82
N GLU A 212 2.11 -3.11 -11.58
CA GLU A 212 1.26 -4.27 -11.23
C GLU A 212 -0.20 -4.07 -11.67
N PHE A 213 -0.75 -2.86 -11.65
CA PHE A 213 -2.13 -2.62 -12.07
C PHE A 213 -2.37 -2.87 -13.55
N LEU A 214 -1.35 -2.73 -14.38
CA LEU A 214 -1.48 -2.88 -15.83
C LEU A 214 -1.92 -4.29 -16.25
N ALA A 215 -1.70 -5.28 -15.39
CA ALA A 215 -2.15 -6.65 -15.61
C ALA A 215 -3.69 -6.80 -15.65
N VAL A 216 -4.46 -5.85 -15.05
CA VAL A 216 -5.93 -5.94 -15.07
C VAL A 216 -6.52 -5.69 -16.45
N ILE A 217 -5.83 -4.94 -17.30
CA ILE A 217 -6.21 -4.60 -18.67
C ILE A 217 -5.38 -5.36 -19.72
N ASP A 218 -4.62 -6.36 -19.30
CA ASP A 218 -3.72 -7.13 -20.18
C ASP A 218 -2.76 -6.24 -20.99
N TYR A 219 -2.29 -5.12 -20.39
CA TYR A 219 -1.36 -4.21 -21.05
C TYR A 219 -0.05 -4.93 -21.37
N ALA A 220 0.34 -4.91 -22.66
CA ALA A 220 1.59 -5.49 -23.10
C ALA A 220 2.76 -4.62 -22.62
N LEU A 221 3.34 -4.96 -21.47
CA LEU A 221 4.52 -4.29 -20.96
C LEU A 221 5.68 -4.47 -21.94
N PRO A 222 6.49 -3.42 -22.19
CA PRO A 222 7.75 -3.61 -22.92
C PRO A 222 8.67 -4.55 -22.13
N GLU A 223 9.50 -5.32 -22.83
CA GLU A 223 10.37 -6.36 -22.26
C GLU A 223 11.17 -5.84 -21.07
N TRP A 224 11.78 -4.66 -21.21
CA TRP A 224 12.55 -4.05 -20.13
C TRP A 224 11.74 -3.84 -18.85
N ALA A 225 10.44 -3.53 -18.94
CA ALA A 225 9.59 -3.30 -17.78
C ALA A 225 9.23 -4.61 -17.07
N SER A 226 9.00 -5.67 -17.85
CA SER A 226 8.79 -7.02 -17.33
C SER A 226 10.04 -7.52 -16.60
N ASP A 227 11.21 -7.39 -17.21
CA ASP A 227 12.51 -7.74 -16.62
C ASP A 227 12.80 -6.93 -15.36
N TYR A 228 12.46 -5.64 -15.40
CA TYR A 228 12.63 -4.73 -14.26
C TYR A 228 11.77 -5.16 -13.09
N MET A 229 10.49 -5.50 -13.29
CA MET A 229 9.62 -5.98 -12.23
C MET A 229 10.13 -7.31 -11.65
N ALA A 230 10.58 -8.23 -12.50
CA ALA A 230 11.18 -9.49 -12.05
C ALA A 230 12.47 -9.25 -11.25
N ALA A 231 13.31 -8.31 -11.67
CA ALA A 231 14.51 -7.92 -10.95
C ALA A 231 14.19 -7.28 -9.59
N MET A 232 13.12 -6.47 -9.50
CA MET A 232 12.63 -5.91 -8.24
C MET A 232 12.19 -7.00 -7.26
N GLU A 233 11.37 -7.94 -7.72
CA GLU A 233 10.90 -9.06 -6.89
C GLU A 233 12.06 -9.94 -6.45
N LYS A 234 12.98 -10.29 -7.34
CA LYS A 234 14.21 -11.04 -7.00
C LYS A 234 15.06 -10.30 -5.96
N LYS A 235 15.20 -8.99 -6.08
CA LYS A 235 16.07 -8.19 -5.21
C LYS A 235 15.48 -7.97 -3.81
N LEU A 236 14.17 -7.80 -3.72
CA LEU A 236 13.46 -7.52 -2.46
C LEU A 236 12.82 -8.77 -1.84
N GLY A 237 12.71 -9.86 -2.60
CA GLY A 237 12.18 -11.14 -2.13
C GLY A 237 10.76 -11.00 -1.55
N LYS A 238 10.52 -11.63 -0.41
CA LYS A 238 9.21 -11.59 0.27
C LYS A 238 8.73 -10.18 0.62
N ALA A 239 9.63 -9.23 0.81
CA ALA A 239 9.23 -7.85 1.07
C ALA A 239 8.41 -7.25 -0.09
N TYR A 240 8.71 -7.68 -1.33
CA TYR A 240 7.94 -7.32 -2.52
C TYR A 240 6.81 -8.32 -2.79
N ALA A 241 7.13 -9.61 -2.80
CA ALA A 241 6.21 -10.66 -3.23
C ALA A 241 4.92 -10.74 -2.39
N ASP A 242 5.02 -10.58 -1.06
CA ASP A 242 3.84 -10.68 -0.19
C ASP A 242 2.83 -9.54 -0.46
N PRO A 243 3.23 -8.23 -0.47
CA PRO A 243 2.29 -7.17 -0.84
C PRO A 243 1.81 -7.25 -2.30
N ALA A 244 2.66 -7.70 -3.24
CA ALA A 244 2.27 -7.88 -4.63
C ALA A 244 1.23 -8.98 -4.79
N SER A 245 1.29 -10.06 -3.98
CA SER A 245 0.31 -11.14 -4.03
C SER A 245 -1.12 -10.66 -3.71
N ASP A 246 -1.28 -9.70 -2.80
CA ASP A 246 -2.59 -9.11 -2.49
C ASP A 246 -3.16 -8.35 -3.71
N VAL A 247 -2.32 -7.58 -4.41
CA VAL A 247 -2.71 -6.85 -5.63
C VAL A 247 -3.04 -7.82 -6.76
N ARG A 248 -2.16 -8.78 -7.03
CA ARG A 248 -2.33 -9.80 -8.08
C ARG A 248 -3.54 -10.67 -7.83
N GLY A 249 -3.79 -11.05 -6.57
CA GLY A 249 -4.97 -11.82 -6.16
C GLY A 249 -6.27 -11.06 -6.41
N TYR A 250 -6.30 -9.76 -6.11
CA TYR A 250 -7.45 -8.92 -6.40
C TYR A 250 -7.69 -8.77 -7.91
N ILE A 251 -6.63 -8.56 -8.70
CA ILE A 251 -6.72 -8.50 -10.17
C ILE A 251 -7.29 -9.81 -10.73
N ALA A 252 -6.79 -10.96 -10.26
CA ALA A 252 -7.29 -12.26 -10.68
C ALA A 252 -8.77 -12.43 -10.34
N HIS A 253 -9.18 -12.02 -9.13
CA HIS A 253 -10.59 -12.03 -8.71
C HIS A 253 -11.45 -11.17 -9.63
N VAL A 254 -11.07 -9.93 -9.90
CA VAL A 254 -11.81 -9.02 -10.76
C VAL A 254 -11.95 -9.58 -12.19
N LYS A 255 -10.86 -10.14 -12.75
CA LYS A 255 -10.86 -10.74 -14.09
C LYS A 255 -11.72 -12.00 -14.19
N SER A 256 -11.98 -12.70 -13.08
CA SER A 256 -12.85 -13.88 -13.04
C SER A 256 -14.34 -13.54 -12.95
N GLN A 257 -14.69 -12.26 -12.68
CA GLN A 257 -16.09 -11.85 -12.63
C GLN A 257 -16.64 -11.66 -14.05
N PRO A 258 -17.93 -11.99 -14.29
CA PRO A 258 -18.58 -11.65 -15.55
C PRO A 258 -18.48 -10.14 -15.81
N ARG A 259 -18.03 -9.76 -16.97
CA ARG A 259 -18.07 -8.35 -17.38
C ARG A 259 -19.54 -7.98 -17.64
N VAL A 260 -20.10 -7.12 -16.79
CA VAL A 260 -21.45 -6.57 -16.97
C VAL A 260 -21.45 -5.57 -18.11
#